data_ba228a6979e73685ce647bf2732d2716
#
_entry.id   ba228a6979e73685ce647bf2732d2716
#
_cell.length_a   1.000
_cell.length_b   1.000
_cell.length_c   1.000
_cell.angle_alpha   90.00
_cell.angle_beta   90.00
_cell.angle_gamma   90.00
#
_symmetry.space_group_name_H-M   'P 1'
#
loop_
_entity.id
_entity.type
_entity.pdbx_description
1 polymer ?
#
loop_
_entity_poly.entity_id
_entity_poly.type
_entity_poly.pdbx_seq_one_letter_code
_entity_poly.pdbx_strand_id
1 'polypeptide(L)'
;DGSSKSLMYLDRESVVLEMGDIVHRHLCDNDNVLFNRQPSLHKMSMMSHRVKVMKHNTFRLNVSFTKPYNADFDGDEMNMHVPQSIQTSIELIKLARVPSQIISPRTNAPVISPVQDTLLGIYRITNDGVLFSEKEMMNMLMTIDSFDGNLPEPDFKEPYERWSGLQLISLILPSINMDIKNDSYNNDIEGGDKLNHIKIKDGKILQGRFDKKIISSGTNGLVHTIFNDYGEVACQRFLDNIQDIITKYLLMTGFSVGISDLIADKNTKEKIIKNIESKKKEVSQVTQHPVSYTH
;
A
#
# COMPACT_ATOMS: atom_id res chain seq x y z
N ASP A 1 46.02 2.38 22.86
CA ASP A 1 46.82 2.97 21.76
C ASP A 1 45.98 3.70 20.70
N GLY A 2 44.67 3.48 20.62
CA GLY A 2 43.80 4.06 19.57
C GLY A 2 44.11 3.55 18.14
N SER A 3 44.88 2.47 18.01
CA SER A 3 45.19 1.87 16.70
C SER A 3 44.02 1.06 16.19
N SER A 4 43.64 1.26 14.94
CA SER A 4 42.60 0.46 14.26
C SER A 4 43.24 -0.74 13.53
N LYS A 5 42.70 -1.94 13.78
CA LYS A 5 43.16 -3.17 13.12
C LYS A 5 42.05 -3.73 12.25
N SER A 6 42.29 -3.97 10.97
CA SER A 6 41.36 -4.63 10.10
C SER A 6 41.46 -6.17 10.27
N LEU A 7 40.33 -6.81 10.67
CA LEU A 7 40.28 -8.26 10.81
C LEU A 7 40.27 -9.00 9.47
N MET A 8 40.22 -8.27 8.35
CA MET A 8 40.25 -8.86 7.00
C MET A 8 41.58 -9.52 6.68
N TYR A 9 42.66 -8.99 7.23
CA TYR A 9 44.06 -9.40 6.93
C TYR A 9 44.76 -10.05 8.12
N LEU A 10 44.05 -10.27 9.22
CA LEU A 10 44.60 -10.91 10.42
C LEU A 10 44.08 -12.32 10.57
N ASP A 11 44.93 -13.17 11.16
CA ASP A 11 44.44 -14.47 11.63
C ASP A 11 43.46 -14.24 12.78
N ARG A 12 42.20 -14.67 12.56
CA ARG A 12 41.09 -14.43 13.50
C ARG A 12 41.32 -15.12 14.85
N GLU A 13 42.02 -16.23 14.87
CA GLU A 13 42.37 -16.98 16.09
C GLU A 13 43.38 -16.27 16.96
N SER A 14 44.17 -15.38 16.36
CA SER A 14 45.20 -14.59 17.09
C SER A 14 44.66 -13.30 17.70
N VAL A 15 43.40 -12.92 17.44
CA VAL A 15 42.82 -11.66 17.91
C VAL A 15 42.11 -11.90 19.26
N VAL A 16 42.71 -11.34 20.30
CA VAL A 16 42.10 -11.30 21.65
C VAL A 16 41.43 -9.94 21.87
N LEU A 17 40.15 -9.94 22.22
CA LEU A 17 39.44 -8.73 22.61
C LEU A 17 39.54 -8.49 24.09
N GLU A 18 39.84 -7.27 24.45
CA GLU A 18 39.93 -6.83 25.84
C GLU A 18 38.79 -5.87 26.21
N MET A 19 38.52 -5.72 27.51
CA MET A 19 37.53 -4.75 27.98
C MET A 19 37.95 -3.31 27.60
N GLY A 20 37.07 -2.64 26.87
CA GLY A 20 37.29 -1.28 26.36
C GLY A 20 37.58 -1.23 24.84
N ASP A 21 37.77 -2.37 24.19
CA ASP A 21 37.93 -2.41 22.74
C ASP A 21 36.63 -2.07 22.03
N ILE A 22 36.77 -1.32 20.92
CA ILE A 22 35.63 -0.96 20.06
C ILE A 22 35.67 -1.84 18.81
N VAL A 23 34.60 -2.61 18.60
CA VAL A 23 34.45 -3.50 17.45
C VAL A 23 33.48 -2.91 16.45
N HIS A 24 33.94 -2.64 15.22
CA HIS A 24 33.10 -2.29 14.09
C HIS A 24 32.60 -3.57 13.40
N ARG A 25 31.35 -3.93 13.62
CA ARG A 25 30.73 -5.11 12.99
C ARG A 25 29.95 -4.75 11.72
N HIS A 26 29.75 -5.71 10.86
CA HIS A 26 28.80 -5.59 9.76
C HIS A 26 27.35 -5.50 10.29
N LEU A 27 26.45 -4.92 9.47
CA LEU A 27 25.03 -4.99 9.70
C LEU A 27 24.56 -6.45 9.70
N CYS A 28 23.66 -6.75 10.61
CA CYS A 28 23.01 -8.05 10.73
C CYS A 28 21.51 -7.90 10.47
N ASP A 29 20.86 -9.03 10.19
CA ASP A 29 19.41 -9.06 10.08
C ASP A 29 18.77 -8.53 11.37
N ASN A 30 17.73 -7.72 11.22
CA ASN A 30 16.99 -7.04 12.27
C ASN A 30 17.68 -5.85 12.95
N ASP A 31 18.86 -5.43 12.50
CA ASP A 31 19.40 -4.13 12.93
C ASP A 31 18.46 -3.00 12.47
N ASN A 32 18.30 -1.98 13.35
CA ASN A 32 17.50 -0.82 13.02
C ASN A 32 18.38 0.24 12.34
N VAL A 33 17.89 0.78 11.24
CA VAL A 33 18.55 1.83 10.48
C VAL A 33 17.58 2.97 10.19
N LEU A 34 18.10 4.18 10.08
CA LEU A 34 17.33 5.31 9.57
C LEU A 34 17.50 5.36 8.06
N PHE A 35 16.37 5.33 7.35
CA PHE A 35 16.30 5.34 5.91
C PHE A 35 15.70 6.64 5.41
N ASN A 36 16.29 7.26 4.40
CA ASN A 36 15.91 8.59 3.93
C ASN A 36 16.01 8.70 2.41
N ARG A 37 15.09 9.45 1.81
CA ARG A 37 15.20 9.97 0.44
C ARG A 37 15.10 11.48 0.45
N GLN A 38 16.03 12.13 -0.21
CA GLN A 38 16.01 13.57 -0.43
C GLN A 38 15.18 13.94 -1.67
N PRO A 39 14.50 15.11 -1.67
CA PRO A 39 14.38 16.08 -0.59
C PRO A 39 13.47 15.62 0.54
N SER A 40 13.89 15.81 1.79
CA SER A 40 13.14 15.41 2.99
C SER A 40 12.12 16.49 3.36
N LEU A 41 10.94 16.46 2.70
CA LEU A 41 9.93 17.51 2.83
C LEU A 41 9.03 17.37 4.08
N HIS A 42 8.98 16.19 4.68
CA HIS A 42 8.19 15.91 5.88
C HIS A 42 8.86 14.80 6.70
N LYS A 43 8.40 14.62 7.95
CA LYS A 43 9.01 13.66 8.88
C LYS A 43 9.04 12.22 8.36
N MET A 44 8.07 11.81 7.52
CA MET A 44 7.99 10.47 6.96
C MET A 44 8.94 10.25 5.77
N SER A 45 9.67 11.27 5.34
CA SER A 45 10.79 11.09 4.40
C SER A 45 12.02 10.47 5.06
N MET A 46 11.98 10.32 6.38
CA MET A 46 13.00 9.67 7.22
C MET A 46 12.29 8.73 8.20
N MET A 47 12.41 7.43 7.99
CA MET A 47 11.78 6.42 8.85
C MET A 47 12.77 5.32 9.21
N SER A 48 12.52 4.67 10.33
CA SER A 48 13.32 3.54 10.77
C SER A 48 12.79 2.24 10.19
N HIS A 49 13.72 1.44 9.66
CA HIS A 49 13.47 0.11 9.13
C HIS A 49 14.36 -0.92 9.81
N ARG A 50 13.90 -2.16 9.85
CA ARG A 50 14.74 -3.31 10.20
C ARG A 50 15.40 -3.86 8.96
N VAL A 51 16.70 -4.07 9.03
CA VAL A 51 17.51 -4.56 7.92
C VAL A 51 17.28 -6.05 7.68
N LYS A 52 17.20 -6.42 6.42
CA LYS A 52 17.41 -7.79 5.92
C LYS A 52 18.61 -7.78 5.00
N VAL A 53 19.69 -8.45 5.40
CA VAL A 53 20.92 -8.52 4.61
C VAL A 53 20.72 -9.47 3.42
N MET A 54 20.99 -9.00 2.20
CA MET A 54 20.77 -9.73 0.96
C MET A 54 22.01 -9.70 0.07
N LYS A 55 22.12 -10.65 -0.87
CA LYS A 55 23.24 -10.75 -1.85
C LYS A 55 23.08 -9.79 -3.04
N HIS A 56 22.53 -8.61 -2.82
CA HIS A 56 22.26 -7.64 -3.89
C HIS A 56 22.88 -6.29 -3.57
N ASN A 57 23.16 -5.51 -4.61
CA ASN A 57 23.78 -4.18 -4.49
C ASN A 57 22.75 -3.03 -4.46
N THR A 58 21.47 -3.32 -4.35
CA THR A 58 20.39 -2.34 -4.34
C THR A 58 19.56 -2.44 -3.08
N PHE A 59 19.05 -1.31 -2.60
CA PHE A 59 18.03 -1.30 -1.58
C PHE A 59 16.73 -1.90 -2.11
N ARG A 60 16.02 -2.61 -1.26
CA ARG A 60 14.73 -3.22 -1.57
C ARG A 60 13.73 -2.90 -0.45
N LEU A 61 12.54 -2.47 -0.82
CA LEU A 61 11.52 -2.06 0.13
C LEU A 61 10.13 -2.39 -0.41
N ASN A 62 9.15 -2.47 0.49
CA ASN A 62 7.76 -2.67 0.15
C ASN A 62 7.22 -1.46 -0.62
N VAL A 63 6.44 -1.70 -1.68
CA VAL A 63 5.86 -0.67 -2.55
C VAL A 63 4.99 0.33 -1.78
N SER A 64 4.32 -0.08 -0.71
CA SER A 64 3.48 0.80 0.12
C SER A 64 4.26 1.95 0.77
N PHE A 65 5.59 1.82 0.92
CA PHE A 65 6.45 2.87 1.51
C PHE A 65 6.95 3.88 0.47
N THR A 66 6.72 3.66 -0.81
CA THR A 66 7.20 4.58 -1.85
C THR A 66 6.56 5.95 -1.75
N LYS A 67 5.30 6.02 -1.35
CA LYS A 67 4.56 7.27 -1.25
C LYS A 67 5.16 8.26 -0.22
N PRO A 68 5.41 7.89 1.05
CA PRO A 68 6.04 8.80 2.00
C PRO A 68 7.45 9.25 1.61
N TYR A 69 8.23 8.39 0.95
CA TYR A 69 9.54 8.76 0.42
C TYR A 69 9.48 9.52 -0.91
N ASN A 70 8.31 9.55 -1.55
CA ASN A 70 8.15 10.00 -2.94
C ASN A 70 9.17 9.32 -3.85
N ALA A 71 9.36 8.01 -3.65
CA ALA A 71 10.33 7.19 -4.36
C ALA A 71 9.65 6.37 -5.47
N ASP A 72 10.36 6.18 -6.55
CA ASP A 72 10.05 5.21 -7.60
C ASP A 72 11.26 4.33 -7.90
N PHE A 73 11.17 3.45 -8.85
CA PHE A 73 12.21 2.46 -9.13
C PHE A 73 12.91 2.71 -10.48
N ASP A 74 12.96 3.96 -10.91
CA ASP A 74 13.54 4.39 -12.18
C ASP A 74 15.03 4.77 -12.08
N GLY A 75 15.65 4.60 -10.90
CA GLY A 75 17.04 4.93 -10.65
C GLY A 75 17.24 5.83 -9.43
N ASP A 76 16.23 5.98 -8.59
CA ASP A 76 16.32 6.73 -7.34
C ASP A 76 17.44 6.21 -6.44
N GLU A 77 18.09 7.12 -5.75
CA GLU A 77 19.04 6.84 -4.69
C GLU A 77 18.46 7.21 -3.33
N MET A 78 18.82 6.43 -2.31
CA MET A 78 18.40 6.66 -0.94
C MET A 78 19.57 6.52 0.03
N ASN A 79 19.43 7.12 1.20
CA ASN A 79 20.45 7.12 2.23
C ASN A 79 20.06 6.21 3.38
N MET A 80 21.01 5.46 3.90
CA MET A 80 20.86 4.62 5.08
C MET A 80 21.85 5.06 6.15
N HIS A 81 21.36 5.28 7.38
CA HIS A 81 22.17 5.68 8.53
C HIS A 81 22.04 4.64 9.63
N VAL A 82 23.16 4.19 10.16
CA VAL A 82 23.22 3.23 11.25
C VAL A 82 23.39 3.97 12.58
N PRO A 83 22.48 3.79 13.57
CA PRO A 83 22.62 4.45 14.86
C PRO A 83 23.85 3.95 15.61
N GLN A 84 24.60 4.86 16.20
CA GLN A 84 25.83 4.54 16.93
C GLN A 84 25.63 4.50 18.46
N SER A 85 24.53 5.04 18.97
CA SER A 85 24.21 5.03 20.40
C SER A 85 22.95 4.23 20.71
N ILE A 86 22.87 3.73 21.92
CA ILE A 86 21.67 3.02 22.41
C ILE A 86 20.46 3.96 22.42
N GLN A 87 20.64 5.21 22.81
CA GLN A 87 19.58 6.22 22.85
C GLN A 87 18.99 6.42 21.45
N THR A 88 19.83 6.64 20.43
CA THR A 88 19.40 6.79 19.03
C THR A 88 18.69 5.53 18.54
N SER A 89 19.20 4.35 18.87
CA SER A 89 18.56 3.09 18.50
C SER A 89 17.15 2.96 19.10
N ILE A 90 16.98 3.34 20.37
CA ILE A 90 15.66 3.32 21.04
C ILE A 90 14.70 4.32 20.38
N GLU A 91 15.17 5.52 20.04
CA GLU A 91 14.38 6.52 19.32
C GLU A 91 13.89 5.98 17.96
N LEU A 92 14.77 5.35 17.20
CA LEU A 92 14.41 4.73 15.93
C LEU A 92 13.34 3.62 16.10
N ILE A 93 13.49 2.78 17.13
CA ILE A 93 12.56 1.67 17.39
C ILE A 93 11.19 2.15 17.88
N LYS A 94 11.16 3.22 18.69
CA LYS A 94 9.93 3.65 19.37
C LYS A 94 9.18 4.76 18.63
N LEU A 95 9.89 5.70 18.02
CA LEU A 95 9.31 6.90 17.44
C LEU A 95 9.33 6.92 15.91
N ALA A 96 10.45 6.52 15.29
CA ALA A 96 10.65 6.67 13.86
C ALA A 96 10.24 5.44 13.02
N ARG A 97 9.80 4.37 13.64
CA ARG A 97 9.46 3.13 12.93
C ARG A 97 8.26 3.31 12.01
N VAL A 98 8.28 2.64 10.87
CA VAL A 98 7.25 2.74 9.82
C VAL A 98 5.82 2.53 10.33
N PRO A 99 5.50 1.50 11.14
CA PRO A 99 4.13 1.30 11.63
C PRO A 99 3.57 2.50 12.38
N SER A 100 4.41 3.20 13.16
CA SER A 100 3.99 4.41 13.90
C SER A 100 3.81 5.65 13.00
N GLN A 101 4.23 5.58 11.73
CA GLN A 101 4.15 6.68 10.77
C GLN A 101 3.07 6.47 9.69
N ILE A 102 2.22 5.46 9.81
CA ILE A 102 1.17 5.16 8.82
C ILE A 102 0.20 6.33 8.66
N ILE A 103 -0.22 6.95 9.77
CA ILE A 103 -1.12 8.09 9.77
C ILE A 103 -0.34 9.40 9.91
N SER A 104 -0.60 10.34 9.01
CA SER A 104 0.00 11.68 9.06
C SER A 104 -0.66 12.56 10.13
N PRO A 105 0.08 13.17 11.06
CA PRO A 105 -0.48 14.10 12.01
C PRO A 105 -0.96 15.42 11.38
N ARG A 106 -0.47 15.74 10.16
CA ARG A 106 -0.87 16.97 9.45
C ARG A 106 -2.31 16.89 8.92
N THR A 107 -2.69 15.74 8.39
CA THR A 107 -3.95 15.58 7.66
C THR A 107 -4.89 14.56 8.30
N ASN A 108 -4.43 13.87 9.36
CA ASN A 108 -5.11 12.72 9.95
C ASN A 108 -5.52 11.67 8.92
N ALA A 109 -4.65 11.44 7.94
CA ALA A 109 -4.89 10.54 6.82
C ALA A 109 -3.72 9.57 6.64
N PRO A 110 -3.95 8.36 6.10
CA PRO A 110 -2.88 7.42 5.80
C PRO A 110 -1.92 7.99 4.75
N VAL A 111 -0.62 7.98 5.08
CA VAL A 111 0.46 8.28 4.13
C VAL A 111 0.96 6.99 3.50
N ILE A 112 0.96 5.91 4.29
CA ILE A 112 1.31 4.56 3.85
C ILE A 112 0.01 3.82 3.55
N SER A 113 -0.13 3.38 2.31
CA SER A 113 -1.32 2.68 1.83
C SER A 113 -0.96 1.89 0.57
N PRO A 114 -1.76 0.90 0.18
CA PRO A 114 -1.59 0.22 -1.10
C PRO A 114 -1.57 1.22 -2.26
N VAL A 115 -0.65 1.04 -3.19
CA VAL A 115 -0.46 1.92 -4.37
C VAL A 115 -0.23 1.08 -5.63
N GLN A 116 -0.30 1.72 -6.80
CA GLN A 116 0.02 1.13 -8.10
C GLN A 116 -0.67 -0.23 -8.32
N ASP A 117 0.11 -1.28 -8.62
CA ASP A 117 -0.42 -2.61 -8.95
C ASP A 117 -1.19 -3.26 -7.81
N THR A 118 -0.81 -3.00 -6.55
CA THR A 118 -1.56 -3.48 -5.40
C THR A 118 -2.97 -2.92 -5.38
N LEU A 119 -3.11 -1.62 -5.64
CA LEU A 119 -4.43 -0.97 -5.69
C LEU A 119 -5.27 -1.50 -6.86
N LEU A 120 -4.64 -1.69 -8.03
CA LEU A 120 -5.29 -2.33 -9.18
C LEU A 120 -5.78 -3.73 -8.85
N GLY A 121 -4.92 -4.54 -8.23
CA GLY A 121 -5.27 -5.92 -7.87
C GLY A 121 -6.39 -5.98 -6.84
N ILE A 122 -6.40 -5.10 -5.84
CA ILE A 122 -7.50 -5.00 -4.87
C ILE A 122 -8.82 -4.66 -5.59
N TYR A 123 -8.80 -3.70 -6.50
CA TYR A 123 -9.97 -3.34 -7.29
C TYR A 123 -10.49 -4.50 -8.13
N ARG A 124 -9.60 -5.28 -8.75
CA ARG A 124 -9.97 -6.42 -9.58
C ARG A 124 -10.48 -7.61 -8.76
N ILE A 125 -9.81 -7.96 -7.68
CA ILE A 125 -10.15 -9.12 -6.85
C ILE A 125 -11.49 -8.93 -6.12
N THR A 126 -11.88 -7.69 -5.81
CA THR A 126 -13.16 -7.34 -5.20
C THR A 126 -14.29 -7.19 -6.22
N ASN A 127 -14.05 -7.52 -7.50
CA ASN A 127 -15.09 -7.48 -8.52
C ASN A 127 -16.03 -8.67 -8.39
N ASP A 128 -17.30 -8.44 -8.70
CA ASP A 128 -18.29 -9.52 -8.79
C ASP A 128 -17.86 -10.55 -9.84
N GLY A 129 -18.02 -11.82 -9.52
CA GLY A 129 -17.68 -12.92 -10.41
C GLY A 129 -16.22 -13.40 -10.36
N VAL A 130 -15.36 -12.79 -9.55
CA VAL A 130 -14.02 -13.33 -9.28
C VAL A 130 -14.13 -14.48 -8.28
N LEU A 131 -13.94 -15.69 -8.78
CA LEU A 131 -14.07 -16.92 -8.02
C LEU A 131 -12.77 -17.74 -8.11
N PHE A 132 -12.39 -18.34 -7.00
CA PHE A 132 -11.20 -19.18 -6.88
C PHE A 132 -11.57 -20.64 -6.61
N SER A 133 -10.84 -21.55 -7.19
CA SER A 133 -10.85 -22.95 -6.80
C SER A 133 -10.14 -23.15 -5.46
N GLU A 134 -10.35 -24.29 -4.81
CA GLU A 134 -9.65 -24.65 -3.57
C GLU A 134 -8.14 -24.50 -3.70
N LYS A 135 -7.57 -25.02 -4.78
CA LYS A 135 -6.11 -24.94 -5.05
C LYS A 135 -5.61 -23.51 -5.18
N GLU A 136 -6.33 -22.64 -5.86
CA GLU A 136 -5.96 -21.23 -6.04
C GLU A 136 -6.08 -20.48 -4.71
N MET A 137 -7.18 -20.70 -3.97
CA MET A 137 -7.39 -20.11 -2.66
C MET A 137 -6.29 -20.49 -1.68
N MET A 138 -5.99 -21.79 -1.56
CA MET A 138 -4.91 -22.30 -0.71
C MET A 138 -3.56 -21.68 -1.11
N ASN A 139 -3.25 -21.63 -2.41
CA ASN A 139 -1.99 -21.07 -2.90
C ASN A 139 -1.83 -19.58 -2.57
N MET A 140 -2.91 -18.80 -2.53
CA MET A 140 -2.87 -17.40 -2.09
C MET A 140 -2.74 -17.28 -0.58
N LEU A 141 -3.48 -18.08 0.19
CA LEU A 141 -3.45 -18.03 1.66
C LEU A 141 -2.11 -18.50 2.25
N MET A 142 -1.39 -19.39 1.56
CA MET A 142 -0.05 -19.82 1.97
C MET A 142 1.00 -18.69 1.99
N THR A 143 0.71 -17.52 1.43
CA THR A 143 1.58 -16.33 1.54
C THR A 143 1.41 -15.59 2.87
N ILE A 144 0.41 -15.94 3.67
CA ILE A 144 0.08 -15.30 4.93
C ILE A 144 0.68 -16.10 6.09
N ASP A 145 1.61 -15.49 6.83
CA ASP A 145 2.31 -16.14 7.96
C ASP A 145 1.35 -16.65 9.03
N SER A 146 0.19 -16.04 9.22
CA SER A 146 -0.79 -16.39 10.24
C SER A 146 -1.84 -17.40 9.80
N PHE A 147 -1.76 -17.94 8.57
CA PHE A 147 -2.73 -18.88 8.04
C PHE A 147 -2.55 -20.27 8.72
N ASP A 148 -3.62 -20.79 9.27
CA ASP A 148 -3.64 -22.05 10.03
C ASP A 148 -3.77 -23.32 9.16
N GLY A 149 -3.89 -23.15 7.83
CA GLY A 149 -4.07 -24.25 6.87
C GLY A 149 -5.50 -24.68 6.64
N ASN A 150 -6.48 -24.10 7.36
CA ASN A 150 -7.89 -24.41 7.19
C ASN A 150 -8.59 -23.43 6.26
N LEU A 151 -9.25 -23.92 5.21
CA LEU A 151 -10.07 -23.08 4.37
C LEU A 151 -11.43 -22.80 5.05
N PRO A 152 -11.96 -21.57 4.89
CA PRO A 152 -13.33 -21.28 5.30
C PRO A 152 -14.33 -22.04 4.42
N GLU A 153 -15.57 -22.12 4.86
CA GLU A 153 -16.63 -22.66 3.99
C GLU A 153 -16.72 -21.86 2.67
N PRO A 154 -16.86 -22.55 1.52
CA PRO A 154 -16.94 -21.87 0.23
C PRO A 154 -18.24 -21.04 0.10
N ASP A 155 -18.15 -19.90 -0.56
CA ASP A 155 -19.30 -19.05 -0.87
C ASP A 155 -20.30 -19.75 -1.82
N PHE A 156 -19.77 -20.59 -2.71
CA PHE A 156 -20.55 -21.35 -3.70
C PHE A 156 -20.18 -22.83 -3.57
N LYS A 157 -21.20 -23.70 -3.43
CA LYS A 157 -21.03 -25.16 -3.27
C LYS A 157 -21.34 -25.94 -4.54
N GLU A 158 -22.19 -25.41 -5.43
CA GLU A 158 -22.59 -26.08 -6.67
C GLU A 158 -22.27 -25.23 -7.90
N PRO A 159 -21.87 -25.82 -9.03
CA PRO A 159 -21.55 -27.25 -9.25
C PRO A 159 -20.18 -27.66 -8.68
N TYR A 160 -19.35 -26.71 -8.28
CA TYR A 160 -18.05 -26.92 -7.65
C TYR A 160 -17.85 -25.88 -6.55
N GLU A 161 -17.16 -26.27 -5.50
CA GLU A 161 -16.79 -25.36 -4.43
C GLU A 161 -15.93 -24.20 -4.94
N ARG A 162 -16.35 -22.97 -4.63
CA ARG A 162 -15.69 -21.74 -5.05
C ARG A 162 -15.70 -20.72 -3.93
N TRP A 163 -14.61 -19.99 -3.83
CA TRP A 163 -14.40 -18.89 -2.90
C TRP A 163 -14.34 -17.57 -3.65
N SER A 164 -15.01 -16.55 -3.14
CA SER A 164 -15.00 -15.22 -3.73
C SER A 164 -13.75 -14.43 -3.33
N GLY A 165 -13.37 -13.44 -4.12
CA GLY A 165 -12.29 -12.52 -3.76
C GLY A 165 -12.60 -11.68 -2.52
N LEU A 166 -13.88 -11.39 -2.26
CA LEU A 166 -14.31 -10.71 -1.04
C LEU A 166 -14.05 -11.57 0.21
N GLN A 167 -14.30 -12.87 0.11
CA GLN A 167 -14.02 -13.82 1.19
C GLN A 167 -12.52 -13.91 1.46
N LEU A 168 -11.69 -13.97 0.41
CA LEU A 168 -10.23 -13.99 0.57
C LEU A 168 -9.70 -12.76 1.31
N ILE A 169 -10.16 -11.56 0.94
CA ILE A 169 -9.75 -10.33 1.63
C ILE A 169 -10.30 -10.29 3.06
N SER A 170 -11.51 -10.82 3.30
CA SER A 170 -12.08 -10.88 4.64
C SER A 170 -11.21 -11.66 5.64
N LEU A 171 -10.44 -12.66 5.18
CA LEU A 171 -9.57 -13.46 6.04
C LEU A 171 -8.36 -12.68 6.60
N ILE A 172 -7.98 -11.59 5.96
CA ILE A 172 -6.86 -10.75 6.43
C ILE A 172 -7.32 -9.50 7.17
N LEU A 173 -8.63 -9.24 7.19
CA LEU A 173 -9.19 -8.10 7.92
C LEU A 173 -9.34 -8.44 9.41
N PRO A 174 -9.04 -7.51 10.31
CA PRO A 174 -9.48 -7.61 11.69
C PRO A 174 -11.02 -7.46 11.77
N SER A 175 -11.63 -7.77 12.92
CA SER A 175 -13.09 -7.73 13.12
C SER A 175 -13.66 -6.30 13.13
N ILE A 176 -13.45 -5.56 12.05
CA ILE A 176 -13.97 -4.21 11.87
C ILE A 176 -15.42 -4.20 11.40
N ASN A 177 -16.11 -3.11 11.72
CA ASN A 177 -17.44 -2.81 11.21
C ASN A 177 -17.38 -1.50 10.42
N MET A 178 -17.82 -1.53 9.16
CA MET A 178 -17.75 -0.38 8.26
C MET A 178 -18.98 -0.37 7.34
N ASP A 179 -19.59 0.80 7.22
CA ASP A 179 -20.69 1.06 6.29
C ASP A 179 -20.42 2.40 5.60
N ILE A 180 -19.92 2.36 4.37
CA ILE A 180 -19.50 3.53 3.61
C ILE A 180 -20.13 3.53 2.24
N LYS A 181 -20.68 4.67 1.84
CA LYS A 181 -21.10 4.93 0.46
C LYS A 181 -20.00 5.65 -0.31
N ASN A 182 -19.77 5.19 -1.52
CA ASN A 182 -18.83 5.76 -2.46
C ASN A 182 -19.56 6.10 -3.77
N ASP A 183 -19.26 7.28 -4.33
CA ASP A 183 -19.86 7.75 -5.58
C ASP A 183 -18.99 7.43 -6.81
N SER A 184 -18.10 6.44 -6.71
CA SER A 184 -17.15 6.11 -7.77
C SER A 184 -17.80 5.47 -9.00
N TYR A 185 -18.97 4.88 -8.84
CA TYR A 185 -19.73 4.24 -9.91
C TYR A 185 -21.00 5.02 -10.23
N ASN A 186 -21.32 5.06 -11.51
CA ASN A 186 -22.57 5.67 -11.96
C ASN A 186 -23.75 4.78 -11.52
N ASN A 187 -24.70 5.34 -10.79
CA ASN A 187 -25.90 4.63 -10.31
C ASN A 187 -26.80 4.16 -11.47
N ASP A 188 -26.57 4.65 -12.70
CA ASP A 188 -27.27 4.22 -13.91
C ASP A 188 -26.85 2.83 -14.40
N ILE A 189 -25.78 2.26 -13.83
CA ILE A 189 -25.32 0.90 -14.15
C ILE A 189 -26.04 -0.08 -13.23
N GLU A 190 -26.61 -1.15 -13.79
CA GLU A 190 -27.25 -2.21 -13.03
C GLU A 190 -26.31 -2.78 -11.95
N GLY A 191 -26.72 -2.70 -10.69
CA GLY A 191 -25.88 -3.06 -9.54
C GLY A 191 -24.93 -1.96 -9.03
N GLY A 192 -24.88 -0.77 -9.65
CA GLY A 192 -23.99 0.33 -9.24
C GLY A 192 -24.16 0.75 -7.79
N ASP A 193 -25.38 0.74 -7.27
CA ASP A 193 -25.63 1.06 -5.85
C ASP A 193 -25.03 0.02 -4.90
N LYS A 194 -25.02 -1.28 -5.26
CA LYS A 194 -24.37 -2.33 -4.47
C LYS A 194 -22.83 -2.20 -4.50
N LEU A 195 -22.28 -1.84 -5.64
CA LEU A 195 -20.82 -1.64 -5.79
C LEU A 195 -20.33 -0.40 -5.01
N ASN A 196 -21.16 0.64 -4.99
CA ASN A 196 -20.88 1.88 -4.28
C ASN A 196 -21.06 1.78 -2.76
N HIS A 197 -21.79 0.78 -2.28
CA HIS A 197 -22.09 0.60 -0.88
C HIS A 197 -21.26 -0.52 -0.27
N ILE A 198 -20.18 -0.14 0.44
CA ILE A 198 -19.30 -1.10 1.10
C ILE A 198 -19.83 -1.38 2.49
N LYS A 199 -20.11 -2.65 2.76
CA LYS A 199 -20.52 -3.14 4.08
C LYS A 199 -19.56 -4.21 4.55
N ILE A 200 -18.93 -3.96 5.69
CA ILE A 200 -18.10 -4.92 6.41
C ILE A 200 -18.73 -5.11 7.79
N LYS A 201 -18.92 -6.34 8.19
CA LYS A 201 -19.43 -6.71 9.51
C LYS A 201 -18.54 -7.78 10.12
N ASP A 202 -18.01 -7.52 11.32
CA ASP A 202 -17.11 -8.41 12.04
C ASP A 202 -15.94 -8.91 11.17
N GLY A 203 -15.35 -8.00 10.37
CA GLY A 203 -14.26 -8.31 9.45
C GLY A 203 -14.67 -9.03 8.16
N LYS A 204 -15.94 -9.40 8.00
CA LYS A 204 -16.47 -10.03 6.77
C LYS A 204 -17.02 -8.97 5.83
N ILE A 205 -16.53 -8.97 4.60
CA ILE A 205 -17.03 -8.08 3.54
C ILE A 205 -18.30 -8.69 2.98
N LEU A 206 -19.42 -8.01 3.16
CA LEU A 206 -20.72 -8.47 2.70
C LEU A 206 -21.03 -8.01 1.28
N GLN A 207 -20.58 -6.81 0.93
CA GLN A 207 -20.77 -6.22 -0.40
C GLN A 207 -19.84 -5.05 -0.63
N GLY A 208 -19.74 -4.61 -1.88
CA GLY A 208 -19.01 -3.42 -2.31
C GLY A 208 -17.69 -3.76 -2.97
N ARG A 209 -17.19 -2.81 -3.75
CA ARG A 209 -15.93 -2.91 -4.49
C ARG A 209 -14.92 -1.92 -3.93
N PHE A 210 -13.73 -2.40 -3.67
CA PHE A 210 -12.69 -1.56 -3.09
C PHE A 210 -11.98 -0.75 -4.17
N ASP A 211 -12.00 0.54 -3.99
CA ASP A 211 -11.26 1.49 -4.82
C ASP A 211 -10.26 2.29 -3.97
N LYS A 212 -9.55 3.21 -4.64
CA LYS A 212 -8.58 4.09 -3.98
C LYS A 212 -9.20 4.93 -2.88
N LYS A 213 -10.46 5.38 -3.03
CA LYS A 213 -11.12 6.21 -2.02
C LYS A 213 -11.36 5.42 -0.74
N ILE A 214 -11.82 4.17 -0.85
CA ILE A 214 -12.10 3.31 0.31
C ILE A 214 -10.83 2.93 1.06
N ILE A 215 -9.77 2.59 0.33
CA ILE A 215 -8.54 2.09 0.95
C ILE A 215 -7.69 3.22 1.51
N SER A 216 -7.47 4.26 0.72
CA SER A 216 -6.46 5.30 0.96
C SER A 216 -7.07 6.66 1.28
N SER A 217 -8.40 6.81 1.32
CA SER A 217 -8.98 8.10 1.66
C SER A 217 -8.72 8.47 3.12
N GLY A 218 -8.70 9.75 3.39
CA GLY A 218 -8.37 10.35 4.66
C GLY A 218 -9.04 9.73 5.88
N THR A 219 -9.81 10.50 6.58
CA THR A 219 -10.60 10.04 7.72
C THR A 219 -11.71 9.10 7.24
N ASN A 220 -11.83 7.92 7.84
CA ASN A 220 -12.81 6.86 7.58
C ASN A 220 -12.50 5.85 6.45
N GLY A 221 -11.31 5.90 5.83
CA GLY A 221 -10.87 4.83 4.94
C GLY A 221 -10.52 3.54 5.68
N LEU A 222 -10.38 2.43 4.95
CA LEU A 222 -10.11 1.11 5.53
C LEU A 222 -8.82 1.11 6.37
N VAL A 223 -7.71 1.62 5.83
CA VAL A 223 -6.42 1.69 6.53
C VAL A 223 -6.53 2.57 7.79
N HIS A 224 -7.26 3.69 7.73
CA HIS A 224 -7.46 4.58 8.86
C HIS A 224 -8.26 3.90 9.98
N THR A 225 -9.32 3.20 9.63
CA THR A 225 -10.15 2.45 10.59
C THR A 225 -9.37 1.34 11.27
N ILE A 226 -8.63 0.52 10.50
CA ILE A 226 -7.80 -0.54 11.08
C ILE A 226 -6.75 0.03 12.04
N PHE A 227 -6.10 1.13 11.66
CA PHE A 227 -5.10 1.77 12.51
C PHE A 227 -5.67 2.28 13.83
N ASN A 228 -6.83 2.94 13.78
CA ASN A 228 -7.45 3.53 14.96
C ASN A 228 -8.03 2.48 15.92
N ASP A 229 -8.67 1.43 15.38
CA ASP A 229 -9.37 0.45 16.19
C ASP A 229 -8.45 -0.67 16.70
N TYR A 230 -7.45 -1.05 15.92
CA TYR A 230 -6.56 -2.20 16.21
C TYR A 230 -5.08 -1.82 16.35
N GLY A 231 -4.74 -0.57 16.10
CA GLY A 231 -3.39 -0.04 16.26
C GLY A 231 -2.43 -0.34 15.10
N GLU A 232 -1.21 0.15 15.28
CA GLU A 232 -0.18 0.17 14.23
C GLU A 232 0.28 -1.21 13.75
N VAL A 233 0.34 -2.21 14.66
CA VAL A 233 0.82 -3.55 14.33
C VAL A 233 -0.20 -4.32 13.50
N ALA A 234 -1.49 -4.19 13.82
CA ALA A 234 -2.55 -4.82 13.03
C ALA A 234 -2.65 -4.19 11.64
N CYS A 235 -2.50 -2.86 11.56
CA CYS A 235 -2.48 -2.15 10.28
C CYS A 235 -1.28 -2.56 9.42
N GLN A 236 -0.09 -2.71 10.01
CA GLN A 236 1.08 -3.22 9.30
C GLN A 236 0.82 -4.62 8.73
N ARG A 237 0.33 -5.56 9.56
CA ARG A 237 0.03 -6.92 9.10
C ARG A 237 -0.98 -6.94 7.96
N PHE A 238 -2.01 -6.10 8.05
CA PHE A 238 -2.98 -5.97 6.96
C PHE A 238 -2.31 -5.50 5.66
N LEU A 239 -1.45 -4.46 5.73
CA LEU A 239 -0.75 -3.93 4.56
C LEU A 239 0.23 -4.95 3.95
N ASP A 240 0.94 -5.70 4.77
CA ASP A 240 1.86 -6.75 4.30
C ASP A 240 1.07 -7.89 3.64
N ASN A 241 0.05 -8.43 4.33
CA ASN A 241 -0.76 -9.53 3.82
C ASN A 241 -1.50 -9.17 2.52
N ILE A 242 -2.08 -7.96 2.42
CA ILE A 242 -2.77 -7.55 1.19
C ILE A 242 -1.80 -7.42 0.03
N GLN A 243 -0.58 -6.93 0.27
CA GLN A 243 0.46 -6.84 -0.75
C GLN A 243 0.83 -8.22 -1.30
N ASP A 244 1.02 -9.20 -0.42
CA ASP A 244 1.44 -10.55 -0.81
C ASP A 244 0.33 -11.28 -1.57
N ILE A 245 -0.91 -11.24 -1.09
CA ILE A 245 -2.07 -11.82 -1.78
C ILE A 245 -2.25 -11.21 -3.16
N ILE A 246 -2.21 -9.89 -3.26
CA ILE A 246 -2.43 -9.21 -4.53
C ILE A 246 -1.30 -9.47 -5.52
N THR A 247 -0.06 -9.50 -5.06
CA THR A 247 1.07 -9.87 -5.91
C THR A 247 0.86 -11.26 -6.48
N LYS A 248 0.45 -12.22 -5.66
CA LYS A 248 0.16 -13.58 -6.09
C LYS A 248 -1.01 -13.65 -7.07
N TYR A 249 -2.08 -12.92 -6.78
CA TYR A 249 -3.24 -12.81 -7.66
C TYR A 249 -2.89 -12.27 -9.04
N LEU A 250 -2.11 -11.19 -9.10
CA LEU A 250 -1.69 -10.58 -10.37
C LEU A 250 -0.72 -11.46 -11.16
N LEU A 251 0.14 -12.25 -10.48
CA LEU A 251 0.97 -13.26 -11.14
C LEU A 251 0.13 -14.34 -11.84
N MET A 252 -1.04 -14.69 -11.27
CA MET A 252 -1.94 -15.69 -11.84
C MET A 252 -2.80 -15.13 -12.98
N THR A 253 -3.28 -13.90 -12.85
CA THR A 253 -4.27 -13.30 -13.77
C THR A 253 -3.66 -12.41 -14.83
N GLY A 254 -2.52 -11.78 -14.54
CA GLY A 254 -1.94 -10.74 -15.36
C GLY A 254 -2.80 -9.48 -15.48
N PHE A 255 -2.26 -8.44 -16.11
CA PHE A 255 -2.98 -7.23 -16.46
C PHE A 255 -2.32 -6.58 -17.68
N SER A 256 -3.13 -6.09 -18.61
CA SER A 256 -2.67 -5.33 -19.76
C SER A 256 -3.72 -4.32 -20.18
N VAL A 257 -3.28 -3.24 -20.81
CA VAL A 257 -4.15 -2.22 -21.42
C VAL A 257 -3.94 -2.24 -22.92
N GLY A 258 -4.99 -2.54 -23.67
CA GLY A 258 -4.98 -2.51 -25.13
C GLY A 258 -5.23 -1.10 -25.67
N ILE A 259 -4.86 -0.86 -26.92
CA ILE A 259 -5.14 0.42 -27.58
C ILE A 259 -6.63 0.72 -27.68
N SER A 260 -7.47 -0.32 -27.77
CA SER A 260 -8.93 -0.20 -27.76
C SER A 260 -9.48 0.41 -26.47
N ASP A 261 -8.81 0.19 -25.34
CA ASP A 261 -9.21 0.71 -24.03
C ASP A 261 -8.97 2.23 -23.94
N LEU A 262 -8.10 2.77 -24.78
CA LEU A 262 -7.76 4.18 -24.86
C LEU A 262 -8.62 4.95 -25.88
N ILE A 263 -9.38 4.24 -26.72
CA ILE A 263 -10.21 4.85 -27.76
C ILE A 263 -11.62 5.04 -27.21
N ALA A 264 -12.02 6.31 -27.04
CA ALA A 264 -13.38 6.63 -26.66
C ALA A 264 -14.40 6.17 -27.74
N ASP A 265 -15.53 5.66 -27.29
CA ASP A 265 -16.66 5.29 -28.15
C ASP A 265 -17.26 6.53 -28.86
N LYS A 266 -18.07 6.31 -29.90
CA LYS A 266 -18.67 7.40 -30.70
C LYS A 266 -19.50 8.35 -29.85
N ASN A 267 -20.32 7.82 -28.95
CA ASN A 267 -21.21 8.62 -28.08
C ASN A 267 -20.40 9.54 -27.16
N THR A 268 -19.31 9.02 -26.59
CA THR A 268 -18.41 9.80 -25.74
C THR A 268 -17.71 10.89 -26.54
N LYS A 269 -17.22 10.59 -27.76
CA LYS A 269 -16.62 11.60 -28.63
C LYS A 269 -17.60 12.72 -28.98
N GLU A 270 -18.85 12.39 -29.33
CA GLU A 270 -19.89 13.38 -29.62
C GLU A 270 -20.21 14.25 -28.39
N LYS A 271 -20.31 13.64 -27.20
CA LYS A 271 -20.49 14.40 -25.93
C LYS A 271 -19.33 15.36 -25.68
N ILE A 272 -18.08 14.91 -25.89
CA ILE A 272 -16.89 15.75 -25.72
C ILE A 272 -16.94 16.94 -26.70
N ILE A 273 -17.22 16.70 -27.98
CA ILE A 273 -17.31 17.75 -29.00
C ILE A 273 -18.40 18.78 -28.63
N LYS A 274 -19.61 18.31 -28.26
CA LYS A 274 -20.71 19.18 -27.83
C LYS A 274 -20.33 20.04 -26.62
N ASN A 275 -19.65 19.43 -25.63
CA ASN A 275 -19.19 20.16 -24.44
C ASN A 275 -18.14 21.23 -24.80
N ILE A 276 -17.20 20.92 -25.69
CA ILE A 276 -16.20 21.85 -26.16
C ILE A 276 -16.88 23.02 -26.88
N GLU A 277 -17.82 22.77 -27.81
CA GLU A 277 -18.58 23.80 -28.53
C GLU A 277 -19.41 24.69 -27.61
N SER A 278 -20.08 24.07 -26.61
CA SER A 278 -20.82 24.81 -25.59
C SER A 278 -19.90 25.75 -24.82
N LYS A 279 -18.77 25.24 -24.32
CA LYS A 279 -17.81 26.06 -23.58
C LYS A 279 -17.16 27.15 -24.42
N LYS A 280 -16.89 26.90 -25.71
CA LYS A 280 -16.45 27.96 -26.64
C LYS A 280 -17.48 29.07 -26.79
N LYS A 281 -18.78 28.72 -26.90
CA LYS A 281 -19.86 29.72 -26.97
C LYS A 281 -19.95 30.54 -25.67
N GLU A 282 -19.90 29.91 -24.53
CA GLU A 282 -19.89 30.58 -23.21
C GLU A 282 -18.72 31.59 -23.11
N VAL A 283 -17.51 31.17 -23.46
CA VAL A 283 -16.32 32.04 -23.47
C VAL A 283 -16.52 33.21 -24.44
N SER A 284 -17.05 32.99 -25.65
CA SER A 284 -17.32 34.06 -26.60
C SER A 284 -18.33 35.07 -26.04
N GLN A 285 -19.37 34.61 -25.39
CA GLN A 285 -20.37 35.51 -24.76
C GLN A 285 -19.75 36.34 -23.62
N VAL A 286 -18.92 35.72 -22.77
CA VAL A 286 -18.22 36.44 -21.69
C VAL A 286 -17.25 37.48 -22.27
N THR A 287 -16.57 37.15 -23.37
CA THR A 287 -15.61 38.06 -24.02
C THR A 287 -16.30 39.26 -24.72
N GLN A 288 -17.53 39.06 -25.22
CA GLN A 288 -18.33 40.11 -25.82
C GLN A 288 -18.96 41.09 -24.81
N HIS A 289 -19.08 40.68 -23.53
CA HIS A 289 -19.50 41.52 -22.45
C HIS A 289 -18.30 41.86 -21.55
N PRO A 290 -17.47 42.86 -21.89
CA PRO A 290 -16.36 43.23 -21.04
C PRO A 290 -16.93 43.74 -19.72
N VAL A 291 -16.57 43.03 -18.64
CA VAL A 291 -16.86 43.48 -17.27
C VAL A 291 -16.12 44.80 -17.11
N SER A 292 -16.87 45.92 -17.06
CA SER A 292 -16.28 47.18 -16.66
C SER A 292 -15.84 47.05 -15.21
N TYR A 293 -14.55 47.02 -14.98
CA TYR A 293 -13.97 47.22 -13.70
C TYR A 293 -14.29 48.67 -13.28
N THR A 294 -15.33 48.85 -12.55
CA THR A 294 -15.50 50.07 -11.71
C THR A 294 -14.58 49.90 -10.53
N HIS A 295 -13.61 50.80 -10.42
CA HIS A 295 -12.68 50.94 -9.32
C HIS A 295 -13.39 51.11 -7.96
#